data_7f6ba445731431ff23033c7723ef525e
#
_entry.id   7f6ba445731431ff23033c7723ef525e
#
_cell.length_a   1.000
_cell.length_b   1.000
_cell.length_c   1.000
_cell.angle_alpha   90.00
_cell.angle_beta   90.00
_cell.angle_gamma   90.00
#
_symmetry.space_group_name_H-M   'P 1'
#
loop_
_entity.id
_entity.type
_entity.pdbx_description
1 polymer ?
#
loop_
_entity_poly.entity_id
_entity_poly.type
_entity_poly.pdbx_seq_one_letter_code
_entity_poly.pdbx_strand_id
1 'polypeptide(L)'
;MNLPSIPRSFFSGDCFDAYHVLGAHPWQGDRGEEGWRFAVWAPGATAVEVCGGFDGWGAGVSLQKADTGVWSGFVAGLCEGDLYKYRIHGADGSVVMRADPYAFASEVRPANASRLTRLDFAFDDSAWMERRDKCRNLPMNIYELHVGSWKHK
;
A
#
# COMPACT_ATOMS: atom_id res chain seq x y z
N MET A 1 16.78 6.65 -10.22
CA MET A 1 15.77 6.93 -9.16
C MET A 1 16.19 6.22 -7.89
N ASN A 2 16.39 6.96 -6.79
CA ASN A 2 16.77 6.36 -5.52
C ASN A 2 15.51 6.11 -4.68
N LEU A 3 14.88 4.95 -4.87
CA LEU A 3 13.68 4.56 -4.13
C LEU A 3 14.06 4.17 -2.69
N PRO A 4 13.18 4.42 -1.70
CA PRO A 4 13.42 4.01 -0.31
C PRO A 4 13.70 2.51 -0.21
N SER A 5 14.70 2.14 0.57
CA SER A 5 15.03 0.74 0.84
C SER A 5 14.36 0.23 2.10
N ILE A 6 13.99 -1.05 2.11
CA ILE A 6 13.42 -1.68 3.29
C ILE A 6 14.50 -1.80 4.39
N PRO A 7 14.18 -1.47 5.66
CA PRO A 7 15.15 -1.59 6.76
C PRO A 7 15.47 -3.06 7.06
N ARG A 8 16.67 -3.31 7.59
CA ARG A 8 17.09 -4.68 7.95
C ARG A 8 16.20 -5.32 9.01
N SER A 9 15.62 -4.53 9.91
CA SER A 9 14.66 -4.97 10.92
C SER A 9 13.42 -5.66 10.34
N PHE A 10 13.08 -5.43 9.06
CA PHE A 10 12.04 -6.16 8.37
C PHE A 10 12.30 -7.67 8.32
N PHE A 11 13.56 -8.05 8.08
CA PHE A 11 13.95 -9.46 7.94
C PHE A 11 14.11 -10.18 9.28
N SER A 12 14.25 -9.43 10.39
CA SER A 12 14.25 -9.99 11.76
C SER A 12 12.85 -10.03 12.38
N GLY A 13 11.85 -9.46 11.73
CA GLY A 13 10.48 -9.39 12.27
C GLY A 13 10.21 -8.21 13.20
N ASP A 14 11.15 -7.26 13.33
CA ASP A 14 11.08 -6.13 14.26
C ASP A 14 10.72 -4.81 13.56
N CYS A 15 10.17 -4.88 12.34
CA CYS A 15 9.78 -3.72 11.55
C CYS A 15 8.26 -3.56 11.54
N PHE A 16 7.74 -2.59 12.27
CA PHE A 16 6.30 -2.31 12.35
C PHE A 16 5.85 -1.20 11.37
N ASP A 17 6.78 -0.61 10.65
CA ASP A 17 6.60 0.53 9.75
C ASP A 17 6.98 0.23 8.29
N ALA A 18 7.05 -1.05 7.92
CA ALA A 18 7.36 -1.50 6.56
C ALA A 18 6.42 -0.90 5.50
N TYR A 19 5.20 -0.53 5.88
CA TYR A 19 4.21 0.11 5.03
C TYR A 19 4.63 1.51 4.54
N HIS A 20 5.62 2.14 5.13
CA HIS A 20 6.22 3.37 4.60
C HIS A 20 7.10 3.13 3.36
N VAL A 21 7.56 1.88 3.19
CA VAL A 21 8.40 1.49 2.06
C VAL A 21 7.62 0.61 1.09
N LEU A 22 7.00 -0.46 1.59
CA LEU A 22 6.19 -1.39 0.80
C LEU A 22 4.82 -0.77 0.48
N GLY A 23 4.20 -1.26 -0.59
CA GLY A 23 2.95 -0.72 -1.07
C GLY A 23 3.12 0.29 -2.20
N ALA A 24 2.04 1.00 -2.49
CA ALA A 24 1.99 2.08 -3.46
C ALA A 24 1.91 3.44 -2.77
N HIS A 25 2.81 4.35 -3.14
CA HIS A 25 2.89 5.69 -2.54
C HIS A 25 3.00 6.77 -3.62
N PRO A 26 2.41 7.96 -3.41
CA PRO A 26 2.67 9.10 -4.27
C PRO A 26 4.16 9.39 -4.34
N TRP A 27 4.65 9.69 -5.53
CA TRP A 27 6.08 9.94 -5.75
C TRP A 27 6.29 10.91 -6.90
N GLN A 28 7.37 11.68 -6.81
CA GLN A 28 7.82 12.52 -7.89
C GLN A 28 9.03 11.87 -8.57
N GLY A 29 8.95 11.69 -9.86
CA GLY A 29 10.02 11.12 -10.67
C GLY A 29 11.23 12.06 -10.82
N ASP A 30 12.32 11.55 -11.40
CA ASP A 30 13.60 12.29 -11.52
C ASP A 30 13.49 13.54 -12.41
N ARG A 31 12.49 13.60 -13.29
CA ARG A 31 12.23 14.75 -14.19
C ARG A 31 11.11 15.65 -13.67
N GLY A 32 10.64 15.43 -12.43
CA GLY A 32 9.57 16.20 -11.83
C GLY A 32 8.16 15.72 -12.17
N GLU A 33 8.02 14.61 -12.92
CA GLU A 33 6.72 14.00 -13.21
C GLU A 33 6.07 13.44 -11.95
N GLU A 34 4.78 13.70 -11.78
CA GLU A 34 4.01 13.09 -10.69
C GLU A 34 3.56 11.67 -11.06
N GLY A 35 3.48 10.80 -10.06
CA GLY A 35 3.06 9.43 -10.21
C GLY A 35 3.11 8.66 -8.91
N TRP A 36 3.27 7.35 -9.00
CA TRP A 36 3.30 6.46 -7.85
C TRP A 36 4.51 5.53 -7.92
N ARG A 37 5.18 5.39 -6.79
CA ARG A 37 6.15 4.32 -6.59
C ARG A 37 5.46 3.08 -6.06
N PHE A 38 5.91 1.94 -6.49
CA PHE A 38 5.44 0.63 -6.03
C PHE A 38 6.60 -0.14 -5.42
N ALA A 39 6.34 -0.87 -4.35
CA ALA A 39 7.32 -1.77 -3.76
C ALA A 39 6.64 -2.99 -3.15
N VAL A 40 7.13 -4.18 -3.50
CA VAL A 40 6.63 -5.45 -2.97
C VAL A 40 7.79 -6.40 -2.67
N TRP A 41 7.72 -7.12 -1.56
CA TRP A 41 8.68 -8.15 -1.23
C TRP A 41 8.24 -9.48 -1.82
N ALA A 42 9.00 -9.94 -2.82
CA ALA A 42 8.78 -11.20 -3.52
C ALA A 42 10.13 -11.86 -3.87
N PRO A 43 10.87 -12.38 -2.88
CA PRO A 43 12.25 -12.84 -3.05
C PRO A 43 12.36 -14.01 -4.02
N GLY A 44 11.36 -14.90 -4.07
CA GLY A 44 11.30 -16.05 -4.96
C GLY A 44 10.81 -15.75 -6.38
N ALA A 45 10.39 -14.51 -6.67
CA ALA A 45 9.94 -14.15 -8.01
C ALA A 45 11.13 -13.98 -8.97
N THR A 46 10.91 -14.34 -10.24
CA THR A 46 11.84 -14.13 -11.36
C THR A 46 11.56 -12.82 -12.10
N ALA A 47 10.29 -12.36 -12.09
CA ALA A 47 9.86 -11.05 -12.56
C ALA A 47 8.62 -10.60 -11.79
N VAL A 48 8.44 -9.28 -11.67
CA VAL A 48 7.24 -8.65 -11.10
C VAL A 48 6.90 -7.43 -11.94
N GLU A 49 5.63 -7.35 -12.37
CA GLU A 49 5.07 -6.15 -13.00
C GLU A 49 3.92 -5.61 -12.15
N VAL A 50 3.71 -4.30 -12.23
CA VAL A 50 2.47 -3.66 -11.77
C VAL A 50 1.55 -3.45 -12.97
N CYS A 51 0.33 -4.02 -12.89
CA CYS A 51 -0.71 -3.92 -13.92
C CYS A 51 -1.95 -3.29 -13.31
N GLY A 52 -2.77 -2.63 -14.13
CA GLY A 52 -3.97 -2.01 -13.61
C GLY A 52 -4.92 -1.51 -14.69
N GLY A 53 -5.92 -0.74 -14.27
CA GLY A 53 -6.83 -0.09 -15.21
C GLY A 53 -6.12 0.87 -16.17
N PHE A 54 -4.99 1.41 -15.76
CA PHE A 54 -4.17 2.35 -16.53
C PHE A 54 -3.50 1.74 -17.78
N ASP A 55 -3.32 0.44 -17.83
CA ASP A 55 -2.78 -0.29 -19.00
C ASP A 55 -3.79 -1.31 -19.57
N GLY A 56 -5.07 -1.21 -19.15
CA GLY A 56 -6.12 -2.15 -19.53
C GLY A 56 -5.88 -3.56 -19.01
N TRP A 57 -5.15 -3.72 -17.90
CA TRP A 57 -4.71 -5.01 -17.34
C TRP A 57 -3.80 -5.79 -18.29
N GLY A 58 -3.09 -5.08 -19.16
CA GLY A 58 -2.23 -5.60 -20.22
C GLY A 58 -0.84 -6.01 -19.74
N ALA A 59 0.21 -5.52 -20.42
CA ALA A 59 1.59 -5.92 -20.16
C ALA A 59 2.12 -5.52 -18.79
N GLY A 60 1.62 -4.42 -18.24
CA GLY A 60 2.10 -3.87 -16.98
C GLY A 60 3.45 -3.12 -17.12
N VAL A 61 3.90 -2.60 -15.98
CA VAL A 61 5.20 -1.94 -15.86
C VAL A 61 6.13 -2.83 -15.02
N SER A 62 7.26 -3.23 -15.59
CA SER A 62 8.22 -4.08 -14.90
C SER A 62 8.88 -3.36 -13.74
N LEU A 63 8.96 -4.04 -12.59
CA LEU A 63 9.67 -3.59 -11.41
C LEU A 63 11.11 -4.14 -11.40
N GLN A 64 12.00 -3.44 -10.70
CA GLN A 64 13.40 -3.84 -10.54
C GLN A 64 13.61 -4.54 -9.19
N LYS A 65 14.33 -5.66 -9.22
CA LYS A 65 14.65 -6.44 -8.02
C LYS A 65 15.89 -5.88 -7.34
N ALA A 66 15.77 -5.60 -6.05
CA ALA A 66 16.92 -5.34 -5.17
C ALA A 66 17.46 -6.66 -4.57
N ASP A 67 18.69 -6.64 -4.06
CA ASP A 67 19.33 -7.82 -3.41
C ASP A 67 18.55 -8.34 -2.20
N THR A 68 17.73 -7.49 -1.59
CA THR A 68 16.83 -7.83 -0.48
C THR A 68 15.62 -8.67 -0.89
N GLY A 69 15.38 -8.85 -2.20
CA GLY A 69 14.19 -9.48 -2.73
C GLY A 69 12.97 -8.56 -2.81
N VAL A 70 13.16 -7.27 -2.56
CA VAL A 70 12.14 -6.24 -2.81
C VAL A 70 12.17 -5.85 -4.28
N TRP A 71 11.01 -5.82 -4.89
CA TRP A 71 10.80 -5.31 -6.24
C TRP A 71 10.19 -3.93 -6.16
N SER A 72 10.75 -2.99 -6.88
CA SER A 72 10.28 -1.62 -6.85
C SER A 72 10.34 -0.92 -8.20
N GLY A 73 9.51 0.10 -8.39
CA GLY A 73 9.47 0.90 -9.61
C GLY A 73 8.56 2.11 -9.44
N PHE A 74 8.56 2.95 -10.47
CA PHE A 74 7.77 4.16 -10.55
C PHE A 74 6.92 4.14 -11.82
N VAL A 75 5.67 4.59 -11.70
CA VAL A 75 4.76 4.76 -12.82
C VAL A 75 4.21 6.18 -12.79
N ALA A 76 4.52 6.95 -13.83
CA ALA A 76 4.05 8.32 -13.98
C ALA A 76 2.57 8.36 -14.41
N GLY A 77 1.90 9.47 -14.08
CA GLY A 77 0.58 9.80 -14.59
C GLY A 77 -0.58 9.01 -13.98
N LEU A 78 -0.33 8.20 -12.95
CA LEU A 78 -1.37 7.52 -12.20
C LEU A 78 -2.04 8.47 -11.22
N CYS A 79 -3.35 8.29 -11.04
CA CYS A 79 -4.17 9.09 -10.15
C CYS A 79 -4.61 8.31 -8.91
N GLU A 80 -4.96 9.04 -7.86
CA GLU A 80 -5.65 8.44 -6.72
C GLU A 80 -6.95 7.78 -7.17
N GLY A 81 -7.22 6.57 -6.67
CA GLY A 81 -8.37 5.77 -7.06
C GLY A 81 -8.07 4.73 -8.15
N ASP A 82 -6.96 4.85 -8.88
CA ASP A 82 -6.58 3.86 -9.89
C ASP A 82 -6.39 2.49 -9.26
N LEU A 83 -6.81 1.47 -10.00
CA LEU A 83 -6.75 0.08 -9.56
C LEU A 83 -5.50 -0.59 -10.08
N TYR A 84 -4.87 -1.42 -9.23
CA TYR A 84 -3.67 -2.15 -9.60
C TYR A 84 -3.56 -3.52 -8.92
N LYS A 85 -2.73 -4.38 -9.49
CA LYS A 85 -2.24 -5.65 -8.93
C LYS A 85 -0.79 -5.86 -9.33
N TYR A 86 -0.12 -6.75 -8.62
CA TYR A 86 1.15 -7.29 -9.05
C TYR A 86 0.94 -8.56 -9.86
N ARG A 87 1.57 -8.63 -11.04
CA ARG A 87 1.78 -9.86 -11.78
C ARG A 87 3.13 -10.42 -11.38
N ILE A 88 3.13 -11.61 -10.79
CA ILE A 88 4.31 -12.24 -10.21
C ILE A 88 4.63 -13.49 -11.00
N HIS A 89 5.86 -13.58 -11.50
CA HIS A 89 6.39 -14.74 -12.20
C HIS A 89 7.21 -15.60 -11.24
N GLY A 90 6.80 -16.84 -11.06
CA GLY A 90 7.52 -17.82 -10.24
C GLY A 90 8.67 -18.48 -11.00
N ALA A 91 9.63 -19.04 -10.26
CA ALA A 91 10.74 -19.83 -10.83
C ALA A 91 10.28 -21.12 -11.51
N ASP A 92 9.07 -21.61 -11.17
CA ASP A 92 8.42 -22.77 -11.78
C ASP A 92 7.67 -22.44 -13.08
N GLY A 93 7.79 -21.21 -13.58
CA GLY A 93 7.08 -20.72 -14.76
C GLY A 93 5.64 -20.29 -14.49
N SER A 94 5.16 -20.37 -13.26
CA SER A 94 3.83 -19.87 -12.90
C SER A 94 3.73 -18.35 -13.03
N VAL A 95 2.55 -17.86 -13.42
CA VAL A 95 2.24 -16.42 -13.45
C VAL A 95 0.96 -16.18 -12.69
N VAL A 96 1.02 -15.37 -11.67
CA VAL A 96 -0.14 -15.09 -10.80
C VAL A 96 -0.37 -13.59 -10.61
N MET A 97 -1.64 -13.19 -10.58
CA MET A 97 -2.05 -11.84 -10.22
C MET A 97 -2.36 -11.78 -8.72
N ARG A 98 -1.76 -10.84 -8.01
CA ARG A 98 -1.95 -10.64 -6.57
C ARG A 98 -2.28 -9.19 -6.25
N ALA A 99 -3.21 -9.01 -5.32
CA ALA A 99 -3.39 -7.72 -4.66
C ALA A 99 -2.14 -7.39 -3.85
N ASP A 100 -1.90 -6.11 -3.64
CA ASP A 100 -0.80 -5.63 -2.82
C ASP A 100 -1.09 -5.90 -1.33
N PRO A 101 -0.24 -6.63 -0.62
CA PRO A 101 -0.43 -6.90 0.81
C PRO A 101 -0.31 -5.63 1.68
N TYR A 102 0.30 -4.56 1.15
CA TYR A 102 0.46 -3.27 1.83
C TYR A 102 -0.43 -2.18 1.22
N ALA A 103 -1.46 -2.55 0.47
CA ALA A 103 -2.43 -1.57 -0.06
C ALA A 103 -3.21 -0.91 1.07
N PHE A 104 -3.36 0.41 1.01
CA PHE A 104 -4.17 1.18 1.96
C PHE A 104 -5.68 1.13 1.65
N ALA A 105 -6.04 0.77 0.41
CA ALA A 105 -7.42 0.57 0.01
C ALA A 105 -7.54 -0.52 -1.05
N SER A 106 -8.73 -1.10 -1.17
CA SER A 106 -9.05 -2.15 -2.12
C SER A 106 -10.41 -1.93 -2.77
N GLU A 107 -10.68 -2.67 -3.82
CA GLU A 107 -12.03 -2.78 -4.38
C GLU A 107 -13.01 -3.42 -3.42
N VAL A 108 -14.29 -3.15 -3.65
CA VAL A 108 -15.40 -3.85 -2.99
C VAL A 108 -15.55 -5.23 -3.60
N ARG A 109 -15.70 -6.24 -2.75
CA ARG A 109 -15.95 -7.63 -3.18
C ARG A 109 -17.15 -7.72 -4.14
N PRO A 110 -17.11 -8.60 -5.16
CA PRO A 110 -16.18 -9.72 -5.38
C PRO A 110 -14.85 -9.35 -6.03
N ALA A 111 -14.68 -8.10 -6.49
CA ALA A 111 -13.41 -7.62 -7.00
C ALA A 111 -12.34 -7.58 -5.89
N ASN A 112 -11.06 -7.57 -6.26
CA ASN A 112 -9.96 -7.69 -5.30
C ASN A 112 -8.68 -6.99 -5.75
N ALA A 113 -8.78 -5.97 -6.58
CA ALA A 113 -7.63 -5.13 -6.89
C ALA A 113 -7.35 -4.17 -5.73
N SER A 114 -6.09 -3.81 -5.60
CA SER A 114 -5.64 -2.72 -4.73
C SER A 114 -5.98 -1.39 -5.37
N ARG A 115 -6.19 -0.36 -4.55
CA ARG A 115 -6.52 0.99 -5.02
C ARG A 115 -5.47 1.97 -4.54
N LEU A 116 -4.99 2.84 -5.42
CA LEU A 116 -4.10 3.93 -5.08
C LEU A 116 -4.82 4.92 -4.15
N THR A 117 -4.22 5.20 -3.00
CA THR A 117 -4.82 6.04 -1.96
C THR A 117 -3.74 6.87 -1.29
N ARG A 118 -3.96 8.17 -1.17
CA ARG A 118 -3.11 9.07 -0.40
C ARG A 118 -3.47 8.97 1.08
N LEU A 119 -2.46 8.97 1.94
CA LEU A 119 -2.61 9.06 3.39
C LEU A 119 -2.10 10.42 3.87
N ASP A 120 -2.80 11.46 3.49
CA ASP A 120 -2.43 12.85 3.77
C ASP A 120 -3.39 13.54 4.75
N PHE A 121 -4.31 12.78 5.37
CA PHE A 121 -5.20 13.31 6.37
C PHE A 121 -4.42 13.72 7.64
N ALA A 122 -4.50 14.99 7.98
CA ALA A 122 -3.93 15.53 9.22
C ALA A 122 -4.99 15.52 10.33
N PHE A 123 -4.68 14.84 11.44
CA PHE A 123 -5.53 14.86 12.62
C PHE A 123 -5.31 16.15 13.40
N ASP A 124 -6.38 16.86 13.73
CA ASP A 124 -6.37 17.99 14.66
C ASP A 124 -6.82 17.52 16.05
N ASP A 125 -6.02 16.65 16.65
CA ASP A 125 -6.31 16.00 17.93
C ASP A 125 -5.27 16.28 19.02
N SER A 126 -4.39 17.25 18.84
CA SER A 126 -3.30 17.60 19.76
C SER A 126 -3.81 17.81 21.18
N ALA A 127 -4.90 18.54 21.36
CA ALA A 127 -5.51 18.80 22.68
C ALA A 127 -6.04 17.53 23.35
N TRP A 128 -6.47 16.52 22.56
CA TRP A 128 -6.84 15.21 23.09
C TRP A 128 -5.58 14.41 23.47
N MET A 129 -4.56 14.39 22.61
CA MET A 129 -3.34 13.65 22.85
C MET A 129 -2.59 14.09 24.11
N GLU A 130 -2.60 15.38 24.45
CA GLU A 130 -2.02 15.92 25.69
C GLU A 130 -2.71 15.46 26.98
N ARG A 131 -4.01 15.16 26.91
CA ARG A 131 -4.82 14.82 28.08
C ARG A 131 -5.25 13.36 28.17
N ARG A 132 -5.12 12.57 27.12
CA ARG A 132 -5.67 11.20 27.06
C ARG A 132 -5.23 10.30 28.21
N ASP A 133 -3.97 10.41 28.63
CA ASP A 133 -3.43 9.61 29.74
C ASP A 133 -4.01 10.00 31.09
N LYS A 134 -4.43 11.26 31.24
CA LYS A 134 -5.09 11.77 32.45
C LYS A 134 -6.55 11.31 32.54
N CYS A 135 -7.13 10.85 31.46
CA CYS A 135 -8.54 10.42 31.39
C CYS A 135 -8.75 8.94 31.77
N ARG A 136 -7.69 8.15 31.96
CA ARG A 136 -7.81 6.69 32.24
C ARG A 136 -8.60 6.34 33.48
N ASN A 137 -8.59 7.21 34.51
CA ASN A 137 -9.29 6.99 35.78
C ASN A 137 -10.60 7.78 35.88
N LEU A 138 -11.07 8.39 34.80
CA LEU A 138 -12.34 9.10 34.78
C LEU A 138 -13.48 8.16 34.37
N PRO A 139 -14.71 8.45 34.81
CA PRO A 139 -15.90 7.72 34.34
C PRO A 139 -15.96 7.73 32.81
N MET A 140 -16.25 6.56 32.22
CA MET A 140 -16.35 6.39 30.79
C MET A 140 -17.71 5.84 30.42
N ASN A 141 -18.39 6.46 29.46
CA ASN A 141 -19.55 5.91 28.79
C ASN A 141 -19.15 5.23 27.50
N ILE A 142 -19.44 3.94 27.37
CA ILE A 142 -19.15 3.16 26.16
C ILE A 142 -20.49 2.88 25.49
N TYR A 143 -20.60 3.27 24.20
CA TYR A 143 -21.73 2.95 23.35
C TYR A 143 -21.24 2.17 22.14
N GLU A 144 -21.64 0.91 22.06
CA GLU A 144 -21.30 0.03 20.94
C GLU A 144 -22.46 0.00 19.95
N LEU A 145 -22.18 0.23 18.68
CA LEU A 145 -23.18 0.13 17.62
C LEU A 145 -22.60 -0.44 16.34
N HIS A 146 -23.41 -1.14 15.59
CA HIS A 146 -23.10 -1.62 14.25
C HIS A 146 -23.73 -0.66 13.23
N VAL A 147 -22.92 0.26 12.70
CA VAL A 147 -23.38 1.35 11.82
C VAL A 147 -24.16 0.83 10.61
N GLY A 148 -23.69 -0.26 10.00
CA GLY A 148 -24.30 -0.85 8.81
C GLY A 148 -25.71 -1.41 9.01
N SER A 149 -26.10 -1.69 10.27
CA SER A 149 -27.43 -2.22 10.62
C SER A 149 -28.26 -1.29 11.51
N TRP A 150 -27.71 -0.13 11.87
CA TRP A 150 -28.38 0.81 12.80
C TRP A 150 -29.72 1.33 12.26
N LYS A 151 -29.72 1.81 11.02
CA LYS A 151 -30.94 2.31 10.37
C LYS A 151 -30.76 2.35 8.86
N HIS A 152 -31.67 1.73 8.13
CA HIS A 152 -31.81 1.91 6.68
C HIS A 152 -32.95 2.93 6.41
N LYS A 153 -32.72 3.84 5.46
CA LYS A 153 -33.76 4.72 4.95
C LYS A 153 -34.56 4.02 3.87
#